data_e60736ebb433c19f74da1ee1ceed0891
#
_entry.id   e60736ebb433c19f74da1ee1ceed0891
#
_cell.length_a   1.000
_cell.length_b   1.000
_cell.length_c   1.000
_cell.angle_alpha   90.00
_cell.angle_beta   90.00
_cell.angle_gamma   90.00
#
_symmetry.space_group_name_H-M   'P 1'
#
loop_
_entity.id
_entity.type
_entity.pdbx_description
1 polymer ?
#
loop_
_entity_poly.entity_id
_entity_poly.type
_entity_poly.pdbx_seq_one_letter_code
_entity_poly.pdbx_strand_id
1 'polypeptide(L)'
;MNETRQRQLLDRLRHGPVIIGDGAMGSQLYQRGAPLDAVFEYLNLLQPEMVGRVHQDYAAAGAELLETNTFGANPLRLGTFGLAGKSREINLAGARLARAAAGPCWVAGSVGPLLRVRGEDSEPSATDRRAAFHEQMTALAEGGVDCFLLETFARTGELLLALEVAAEIGLPAIAQLAFAEGGYTGDGLSAGEASRQLQARRPAAVGANCGAGPRELLKVLQDMAAATDLPLSAFPNSGFPEYIDGRHIYLATPDYFAALGGEMADAGATLLGGCCGTTPQHIQALAATVGGRPAERRPAPSARRPAASRPPGDSPQKPRLQPAGFLADWGRRPVVTVELPPPRGLDVATVMNRAETLAAQGVDAINLAENPLGRIRMGNLALAARIQDRIGIEVIAHVTGRDRNLLSLHSELMGAHLLGLKTLLAVTGDPVAVTGATGATNVFDVNAVGLLKLVKAMNGGTNLYGADLGGRTAFLAGAAFNPNVDDLGGQLQKLTKKIAAGACFIQTQPVYDSATLEELAAGLEPYDLPCLIGIMPLVSERNALFLHNEVPGIRLPDAVLARMRGISGADGAAIGGAIAEELLDQALGLGFKGFYLMPPFGRIELVDRLLAKIRQAAATFAWKEEG
;
A
#
# COMPACT_ATOMS: atom_id res chain seq x y z
N MET A 1 -35.72 14.39 22.94
CA MET A 1 -34.65 15.40 23.06
C MET A 1 -33.55 15.24 22.01
N ASN A 2 -33.25 14.03 21.55
CA ASN A 2 -32.13 13.80 20.61
C ASN A 2 -32.37 14.35 19.20
N GLU A 3 -33.55 14.17 18.60
CA GLU A 3 -33.86 14.66 17.25
C GLU A 3 -33.74 16.18 17.10
N THR A 4 -34.09 16.94 18.12
CA THR A 4 -33.97 18.40 18.09
C THR A 4 -32.52 18.82 18.04
N ARG A 5 -31.63 18.20 18.84
CA ARG A 5 -30.19 18.47 18.84
C ARG A 5 -29.53 18.08 17.52
N GLN A 6 -29.95 16.95 16.93
CA GLN A 6 -29.47 16.50 15.62
C GLN A 6 -29.85 17.48 14.50
N ARG A 7 -31.10 17.96 14.48
CA ARG A 7 -31.54 18.99 13.53
C ARG A 7 -30.76 20.30 13.69
N GLN A 8 -30.53 20.72 14.93
CA GLN A 8 -29.71 21.91 15.24
C GLN A 8 -28.26 21.74 14.75
N LEU A 9 -27.65 20.56 14.94
CA LEU A 9 -26.31 20.27 14.45
C LEU A 9 -26.26 20.34 12.91
N LEU A 10 -27.20 19.68 12.24
CA LEU A 10 -27.29 19.66 10.77
C LEU A 10 -27.51 21.05 10.17
N ASP A 11 -28.36 21.84 10.80
CA ASP A 11 -28.60 23.24 10.39
C ASP A 11 -27.35 24.09 10.62
N ARG A 12 -26.70 23.94 11.79
CA ARG A 12 -25.48 24.66 12.12
C ARG A 12 -24.33 24.35 11.15
N LEU A 13 -24.13 23.06 10.78
CA LEU A 13 -23.13 22.65 9.79
C LEU A 13 -23.37 23.28 8.42
N ARG A 14 -24.64 23.46 8.03
CA ARG A 14 -24.99 23.96 6.69
C ARG A 14 -25.08 25.48 6.60
N HIS A 15 -25.51 26.14 7.66
CA HIS A 15 -25.96 27.55 7.60
C HIS A 15 -25.44 28.41 8.73
N GLY A 16 -24.88 27.79 9.77
CA GLY A 16 -24.42 28.51 10.96
C GLY A 16 -22.96 28.95 10.88
N PRO A 17 -22.50 29.62 11.94
CA PRO A 17 -21.08 29.87 12.17
C PRO A 17 -20.31 28.56 12.31
N VAL A 18 -18.97 28.60 12.11
CA VAL A 18 -18.06 27.49 12.29
C VAL A 18 -18.25 26.85 13.67
N ILE A 19 -18.39 25.53 13.70
CA ILE A 19 -18.45 24.74 14.92
C ILE A 19 -17.02 24.44 15.37
N ILE A 20 -16.73 24.60 16.65
CA ILE A 20 -15.45 24.24 17.25
C ILE A 20 -15.58 22.83 17.82
N GLY A 21 -14.81 21.88 17.26
CA GLY A 21 -14.60 20.54 17.82
C GLY A 21 -13.58 20.57 18.96
N ASP A 22 -13.50 19.48 19.70
CA ASP A 22 -12.45 19.28 20.70
C ASP A 22 -11.11 18.87 20.06
N GLY A 23 -10.21 18.29 20.84
CA GLY A 23 -8.87 17.91 20.44
C GLY A 23 -8.48 16.51 20.93
N ALA A 24 -7.18 16.23 20.90
CA ALA A 24 -6.63 14.91 21.17
C ALA A 24 -7.06 14.34 22.52
N MET A 25 -7.76 13.21 22.50
CA MET A 25 -8.09 12.45 23.73
C MET A 25 -6.86 11.65 24.22
N GLY A 26 -6.27 10.81 23.40
CA GLY A 26 -5.17 9.93 23.79
C GLY A 26 -3.95 10.67 24.33
N SER A 27 -3.52 11.75 23.66
CA SER A 27 -2.41 12.60 24.13
C SER A 27 -2.69 13.24 25.49
N GLN A 28 -3.93 13.64 25.75
CA GLN A 28 -4.34 14.24 27.02
C GLN A 28 -4.42 13.21 28.16
N LEU A 29 -4.91 12.02 27.90
CA LEU A 29 -4.93 10.92 28.88
C LEU A 29 -3.50 10.54 29.26
N TYR A 30 -2.61 10.42 28.27
CA TYR A 30 -1.20 10.14 28.51
C TYR A 30 -0.52 11.23 29.37
N GLN A 31 -0.73 12.51 29.04
CA GLN A 31 -0.16 13.63 29.82
C GLN A 31 -0.66 13.64 31.28
N ARG A 32 -1.83 13.05 31.56
CA ARG A 32 -2.40 12.90 32.89
C ARG A 32 -1.98 11.62 33.63
N GLY A 33 -1.04 10.85 33.04
CA GLY A 33 -0.42 9.69 33.67
C GLY A 33 -1.01 8.34 33.27
N ALA A 34 -1.86 8.28 32.24
CA ALA A 34 -2.24 6.98 31.67
C ALA A 34 -0.99 6.32 31.03
N PRO A 35 -0.73 5.02 31.29
CA PRO A 35 0.38 4.29 30.68
C PRO A 35 0.30 4.28 29.15
N LEU A 36 1.46 4.26 28.47
CA LEU A 36 1.51 4.22 27.00
C LEU A 36 0.94 2.94 26.39
N ASP A 37 0.98 1.85 27.12
CA ASP A 37 0.46 0.54 26.75
C ASP A 37 -1.00 0.32 27.18
N ALA A 38 -1.63 1.35 27.80
CA ALA A 38 -3.03 1.29 28.17
C ALA A 38 -3.95 1.28 26.93
N VAL A 39 -5.00 0.49 26.99
CA VAL A 39 -6.14 0.62 26.07
C VAL A 39 -6.94 1.84 26.51
N PHE A 40 -6.74 2.99 25.85
CA PHE A 40 -7.30 4.27 26.29
C PHE A 40 -8.84 4.25 26.36
N GLU A 41 -9.48 3.54 25.48
CA GLU A 41 -10.94 3.38 25.49
C GLU A 41 -11.44 2.63 26.73
N TYR A 42 -10.63 1.70 27.27
CA TYR A 42 -10.97 0.96 28.49
C TYR A 42 -10.89 1.84 29.76
N LEU A 43 -10.20 2.99 29.69
CA LEU A 43 -10.19 3.98 30.78
C LEU A 43 -11.58 4.59 31.04
N ASN A 44 -12.51 4.50 30.10
CA ASN A 44 -13.92 4.84 30.34
C ASN A 44 -14.52 4.06 31.53
N LEU A 45 -14.02 2.86 31.78
CA LEU A 45 -14.45 2.00 32.86
C LEU A 45 -13.49 2.04 34.09
N LEU A 46 -12.18 2.09 33.82
CA LEU A 46 -11.16 2.02 34.85
C LEU A 46 -10.88 3.36 35.53
N GLN A 47 -10.92 4.47 34.75
CA GLN A 47 -10.58 5.81 35.22
C GLN A 47 -11.56 6.85 34.68
N PRO A 48 -12.86 6.71 34.89
CA PRO A 48 -13.90 7.56 34.30
C PRO A 48 -13.73 9.05 34.64
N GLU A 49 -13.22 9.36 35.82
CA GLU A 49 -12.96 10.74 36.24
C GLU A 49 -11.87 11.40 35.41
N MET A 50 -10.80 10.67 35.02
CA MET A 50 -9.74 11.18 34.18
C MET A 50 -10.29 11.53 32.79
N VAL A 51 -11.06 10.63 32.18
CA VAL A 51 -11.70 10.85 30.88
C VAL A 51 -12.68 12.02 30.95
N GLY A 52 -13.54 12.08 31.99
CA GLY A 52 -14.49 13.16 32.19
C GLY A 52 -13.82 14.53 32.31
N ARG A 53 -12.68 14.62 32.99
CA ARG A 53 -11.90 15.89 33.09
C ARG A 53 -11.37 16.34 31.73
N VAL A 54 -10.92 15.44 30.85
CA VAL A 54 -10.48 15.83 29.51
C VAL A 54 -11.62 16.48 28.73
N HIS A 55 -12.82 15.89 28.75
CA HIS A 55 -14.00 16.47 28.11
C HIS A 55 -14.37 17.84 28.70
N GLN A 56 -14.32 17.98 30.02
CA GLN A 56 -14.60 19.25 30.71
C GLN A 56 -13.60 20.35 30.30
N ASP A 57 -12.32 20.02 30.21
CA ASP A 57 -11.27 20.96 29.83
C ASP A 57 -11.45 21.45 28.38
N TYR A 58 -11.85 20.58 27.46
CA TYR A 58 -12.15 20.98 26.08
C TYR A 58 -13.44 21.81 25.98
N ALA A 59 -14.48 21.46 26.73
CA ALA A 59 -15.70 22.28 26.79
C ALA A 59 -15.40 23.68 27.37
N ALA A 60 -14.58 23.78 28.41
CA ALA A 60 -14.13 25.05 28.99
C ALA A 60 -13.22 25.84 28.03
N ALA A 61 -12.48 25.16 27.13
CA ALA A 61 -11.67 25.79 26.10
C ALA A 61 -12.49 26.33 24.91
N GLY A 62 -13.82 26.12 24.90
CA GLY A 62 -14.71 26.66 23.86
C GLY A 62 -15.10 25.64 22.78
N ALA A 63 -14.86 24.35 22.99
CA ALA A 63 -15.41 23.32 22.12
C ALA A 63 -16.96 23.31 22.19
N GLU A 64 -17.60 23.23 21.03
CA GLU A 64 -19.06 23.11 20.87
C GLU A 64 -19.48 21.68 20.50
N LEU A 65 -18.52 20.82 20.08
CA LEU A 65 -18.71 19.41 19.81
C LEU A 65 -17.59 18.63 20.51
N LEU A 66 -17.96 17.63 21.31
CA LEU A 66 -17.03 16.75 22.03
C LEU A 66 -17.06 15.35 21.41
N GLU A 67 -15.90 14.75 21.18
CA GLU A 67 -15.74 13.37 20.74
C GLU A 67 -15.70 12.44 21.93
N THR A 68 -16.33 11.26 21.82
CA THR A 68 -16.22 10.23 22.85
C THR A 68 -14.85 9.56 22.86
N ASN A 69 -14.39 9.07 24.01
CA ASN A 69 -13.17 8.26 24.10
C ASN A 69 -13.44 6.82 23.65
N THR A 70 -13.76 6.62 22.36
CA THR A 70 -14.21 5.32 21.81
C THR A 70 -13.64 4.99 20.43
N PHE A 71 -12.64 5.73 19.94
CA PHE A 71 -12.03 5.59 18.62
C PHE A 71 -11.78 4.13 18.20
N GLY A 72 -11.14 3.34 19.05
CA GLY A 72 -10.82 1.94 18.78
C GLY A 72 -11.70 0.95 19.55
N ALA A 73 -12.85 1.36 20.08
CA ALA A 73 -13.69 0.53 20.93
C ALA A 73 -14.55 -0.50 20.15
N ASN A 74 -14.11 -0.96 19.00
CA ASN A 74 -14.75 -2.05 18.26
C ASN A 74 -14.27 -3.43 18.75
N PRO A 75 -15.08 -4.49 18.62
CA PRO A 75 -14.76 -5.81 19.14
C PRO A 75 -13.50 -6.44 18.51
N LEU A 76 -13.18 -6.12 17.25
CA LEU A 76 -12.00 -6.66 16.57
C LEU A 76 -10.71 -6.09 17.19
N ARG A 77 -10.63 -4.77 17.38
CA ARG A 77 -9.47 -4.13 18.01
C ARG A 77 -9.37 -4.49 19.48
N LEU A 78 -10.46 -4.41 20.23
CA LEU A 78 -10.49 -4.79 21.64
C LEU A 78 -10.15 -6.27 21.85
N GLY A 79 -10.45 -7.12 20.88
CA GLY A 79 -10.10 -8.55 20.88
C GLY A 79 -8.60 -8.80 20.96
N THR A 80 -7.77 -7.95 20.36
CA THR A 80 -6.30 -8.06 20.45
C THR A 80 -5.75 -7.85 21.86
N PHE A 81 -6.57 -7.27 22.75
CA PHE A 81 -6.28 -7.05 24.17
C PHE A 81 -7.12 -7.96 25.11
N GLY A 82 -7.84 -8.93 24.56
CA GLY A 82 -8.74 -9.79 25.35
C GLY A 82 -10.03 -9.10 25.83
N LEU A 83 -10.38 -7.95 25.26
CA LEU A 83 -11.50 -7.10 25.69
C LEU A 83 -12.68 -7.10 24.72
N ALA A 84 -12.74 -8.01 23.73
CA ALA A 84 -13.83 -8.04 22.74
C ALA A 84 -15.23 -8.00 23.37
N GLY A 85 -15.48 -8.81 24.42
CA GLY A 85 -16.75 -8.85 25.13
C GLY A 85 -17.09 -7.60 25.94
N LYS A 86 -16.18 -6.62 26.03
CA LYS A 86 -16.38 -5.34 26.72
C LYS A 86 -16.71 -4.19 25.78
N SER A 87 -16.73 -4.43 24.46
CA SER A 87 -16.95 -3.39 23.45
C SER A 87 -18.19 -2.56 23.75
N ARG A 88 -19.33 -3.19 23.94
CA ARG A 88 -20.58 -2.49 24.26
C ARG A 88 -20.50 -1.65 25.53
N GLU A 89 -19.95 -2.22 26.61
CA GLU A 89 -19.83 -1.54 27.91
C GLU A 89 -18.93 -0.30 27.83
N ILE A 90 -17.79 -0.40 27.14
CA ILE A 90 -16.83 0.68 26.92
C ILE A 90 -17.46 1.83 26.13
N ASN A 91 -18.19 1.53 25.04
CA ASN A 91 -18.83 2.53 24.21
C ASN A 91 -19.96 3.26 24.94
N LEU A 92 -20.81 2.54 25.66
CA LEU A 92 -21.85 3.14 26.50
C LEU A 92 -21.26 4.07 27.58
N ALA A 93 -20.20 3.64 28.25
CA ALA A 93 -19.53 4.45 29.27
C ALA A 93 -18.91 5.72 28.64
N GLY A 94 -18.19 5.58 27.53
CA GLY A 94 -17.59 6.72 26.82
C GLY A 94 -18.61 7.76 26.37
N ALA A 95 -19.73 7.32 25.79
CA ALA A 95 -20.81 8.22 25.40
C ALA A 95 -21.44 8.95 26.61
N ARG A 96 -21.67 8.25 27.72
CA ARG A 96 -22.22 8.84 28.94
C ARG A 96 -21.28 9.83 29.61
N LEU A 97 -19.97 9.54 29.63
CA LEU A 97 -18.95 10.45 30.17
C LEU A 97 -18.87 11.74 29.36
N ALA A 98 -18.80 11.64 28.04
CA ALA A 98 -18.82 12.81 27.17
C ALA A 98 -20.12 13.62 27.35
N ARG A 99 -21.29 12.96 27.41
CA ARG A 99 -22.59 13.61 27.62
C ARG A 99 -22.67 14.34 28.97
N ALA A 100 -22.14 13.74 30.03
CA ALA A 100 -22.13 14.34 31.39
C ALA A 100 -21.26 15.61 31.43
N ALA A 101 -20.18 15.65 30.66
CA ALA A 101 -19.27 16.80 30.58
C ALA A 101 -19.73 17.87 29.60
N ALA A 102 -20.56 17.52 28.60
CA ALA A 102 -20.85 18.35 27.44
C ALA A 102 -21.66 19.63 27.72
N GLY A 103 -22.49 19.64 28.76
CA GLY A 103 -23.40 20.78 28.95
C GLY A 103 -24.22 21.09 27.67
N PRO A 104 -24.03 22.28 27.04
CA PRO A 104 -24.71 22.64 25.78
C PRO A 104 -24.09 22.00 24.54
N CYS A 105 -22.85 21.50 24.61
CA CYS A 105 -22.10 20.96 23.45
C CYS A 105 -22.78 19.74 22.84
N TRP A 106 -22.65 19.55 21.55
CA TRP A 106 -22.98 18.28 20.91
C TRP A 106 -21.97 17.20 21.30
N VAL A 107 -22.38 15.95 21.22
CA VAL A 107 -21.51 14.78 21.47
C VAL A 107 -21.47 13.94 20.22
N ALA A 108 -20.28 13.74 19.68
CA ALA A 108 -20.00 12.85 18.55
C ALA A 108 -19.43 11.54 19.04
N GLY A 109 -20.05 10.43 18.64
CA GLY A 109 -19.50 9.09 18.86
C GLY A 109 -18.30 8.86 17.94
N SER A 110 -17.09 8.88 18.49
CA SER A 110 -15.85 8.62 17.74
C SER A 110 -15.76 7.15 17.34
N VAL A 111 -15.58 6.90 16.04
CA VAL A 111 -15.44 5.57 15.43
C VAL A 111 -14.27 5.59 14.46
N GLY A 112 -13.24 4.82 14.76
CA GLY A 112 -12.06 4.66 13.93
C GLY A 112 -12.12 3.45 13.00
N PRO A 113 -11.12 3.27 12.11
CA PRO A 113 -11.03 2.11 11.24
C PRO A 113 -10.83 0.81 12.02
N LEU A 114 -11.25 -0.29 11.42
CA LEU A 114 -11.01 -1.62 11.95
C LEU A 114 -9.55 -2.01 11.71
N LEU A 115 -8.86 -2.44 12.75
CA LEU A 115 -7.47 -2.90 12.61
C LEU A 115 -7.41 -4.20 11.81
N ARG A 116 -6.36 -4.30 10.97
CA ARG A 116 -5.88 -5.60 10.52
C ARG A 116 -5.30 -6.35 11.72
N VAL A 117 -5.83 -7.52 12.01
CA VAL A 117 -5.26 -8.40 13.05
C VAL A 117 -3.89 -8.88 12.53
N ARG A 118 -2.80 -8.44 13.17
CA ARG A 118 -1.45 -8.92 12.83
C ARG A 118 -1.39 -10.42 13.14
N GLY A 119 -1.08 -11.22 12.13
CA GLY A 119 -0.89 -12.68 12.27
C GLY A 119 -2.05 -13.53 11.78
N GLU A 120 -3.18 -12.97 11.36
CA GLU A 120 -4.17 -13.70 10.58
C GLU A 120 -3.95 -13.42 9.09
N ASP A 121 -3.78 -14.47 8.31
CA ASP A 121 -3.55 -14.40 6.85
C ASP A 121 -4.78 -13.89 6.06
N SER A 122 -5.92 -13.66 6.73
CA SER A 122 -7.15 -13.20 6.12
C SER A 122 -7.63 -11.88 6.74
N GLU A 123 -7.94 -10.89 5.90
CA GLU A 123 -8.72 -9.71 6.35
C GLU A 123 -10.09 -10.19 6.88
N PRO A 124 -10.63 -9.58 7.95
CA PRO A 124 -11.97 -9.89 8.43
C PRO A 124 -12.97 -9.80 7.28
N SER A 125 -13.93 -10.72 7.20
CA SER A 125 -14.93 -10.73 6.14
C SER A 125 -15.72 -9.41 6.12
N ALA A 126 -16.35 -9.09 4.99
CA ALA A 126 -17.22 -7.91 4.91
C ALA A 126 -18.34 -7.95 5.94
N THR A 127 -18.84 -9.16 6.26
CA THR A 127 -19.87 -9.39 7.27
C THR A 127 -19.35 -9.10 8.69
N ASP A 128 -18.14 -9.57 9.02
CA ASP A 128 -17.55 -9.33 10.36
C ASP A 128 -17.23 -7.86 10.56
N ARG A 129 -16.70 -7.19 9.52
CA ARG A 129 -16.45 -5.74 9.56
C ARG A 129 -17.72 -4.94 9.78
N ARG A 130 -18.79 -5.29 9.08
CA ARG A 130 -20.10 -4.65 9.25
C ARG A 130 -20.66 -4.88 10.66
N ALA A 131 -20.58 -6.11 11.17
CA ALA A 131 -21.02 -6.45 12.52
C ALA A 131 -20.26 -5.67 13.59
N ALA A 132 -18.94 -5.51 13.43
CA ALA A 132 -18.10 -4.76 14.37
C ALA A 132 -18.48 -3.27 14.43
N PHE A 133 -18.70 -2.62 13.29
CA PHE A 133 -19.22 -1.25 13.26
C PHE A 133 -20.62 -1.14 13.85
N HIS A 134 -21.50 -2.07 13.53
CA HIS A 134 -22.87 -2.05 14.01
C HIS A 134 -22.93 -2.18 15.55
N GLU A 135 -22.14 -3.06 16.14
CA GLU A 135 -22.07 -3.22 17.60
C GLU A 135 -21.60 -1.94 18.30
N GLN A 136 -20.46 -1.37 17.82
CA GLN A 136 -19.90 -0.14 18.37
C GLN A 136 -20.89 1.02 18.26
N MET A 137 -21.40 1.27 17.07
CA MET A 137 -22.23 2.43 16.78
C MET A 137 -23.62 2.34 17.44
N THR A 138 -24.19 1.14 17.56
CA THR A 138 -25.43 0.92 18.32
C THR A 138 -25.24 1.28 19.80
N ALA A 139 -24.14 0.83 20.41
CA ALA A 139 -23.86 1.16 21.82
C ALA A 139 -23.64 2.68 22.02
N LEU A 140 -23.00 3.36 21.08
CA LEU A 140 -22.83 4.82 21.11
C LEU A 140 -24.19 5.55 21.01
N ALA A 141 -25.06 5.10 20.10
CA ALA A 141 -26.41 5.65 19.93
C ALA A 141 -27.25 5.49 21.19
N GLU A 142 -27.23 4.30 21.81
CA GLU A 142 -27.88 4.03 23.09
C GLU A 142 -27.28 4.87 24.24
N GLY A 143 -25.98 5.18 24.18
CA GLY A 143 -25.29 6.06 25.11
C GLY A 143 -25.67 7.54 24.97
N GLY A 144 -26.41 7.92 23.94
CA GLY A 144 -26.99 9.24 23.74
C GLY A 144 -26.09 10.23 23.01
N VAL A 145 -25.27 9.78 22.05
CA VAL A 145 -24.54 10.67 21.15
C VAL A 145 -25.50 11.39 20.18
N ASP A 146 -25.11 12.58 19.69
CA ASP A 146 -25.91 13.37 18.76
C ASP A 146 -25.63 13.01 17.29
N CYS A 147 -24.41 12.55 17.01
CA CYS A 147 -23.94 12.11 15.70
C CYS A 147 -22.79 11.11 15.84
N PHE A 148 -22.37 10.51 14.72
CA PHE A 148 -21.10 9.78 14.65
C PHE A 148 -20.02 10.66 14.03
N LEU A 149 -18.80 10.57 14.54
CA LEU A 149 -17.59 11.04 13.87
C LEU A 149 -16.79 9.81 13.42
N LEU A 150 -16.85 9.53 12.13
CA LEU A 150 -16.11 8.46 11.49
C LEU A 150 -14.76 9.04 11.06
N GLU A 151 -13.71 8.77 11.84
CA GLU A 151 -12.45 9.51 11.75
C GLU A 151 -11.23 8.62 11.46
N THR A 152 -10.20 9.22 10.88
CA THR A 152 -8.88 8.61 10.62
C THR A 152 -8.94 7.37 9.71
N PHE A 153 -9.92 7.31 8.83
CA PHE A 153 -9.99 6.23 7.84
C PHE A 153 -8.96 6.46 6.74
N ALA A 154 -8.02 5.52 6.59
CA ALA A 154 -7.04 5.57 5.52
C ALA A 154 -7.60 5.11 4.16
N ARG A 155 -8.72 4.38 4.15
CA ARG A 155 -9.33 3.80 2.93
C ARG A 155 -10.78 4.23 2.79
N THR A 156 -11.10 4.78 1.63
CA THR A 156 -12.46 5.25 1.32
C THR A 156 -13.48 4.12 1.36
N GLY A 157 -13.12 2.91 0.90
CA GLY A 157 -14.02 1.77 0.89
C GLY A 157 -14.47 1.32 2.30
N GLU A 158 -13.60 1.43 3.31
CA GLU A 158 -13.95 1.09 4.69
C GLU A 158 -14.85 2.17 5.32
N LEU A 159 -14.57 3.44 5.04
CA LEU A 159 -15.41 4.56 5.49
C LEU A 159 -16.82 4.50 4.88
N LEU A 160 -16.95 4.10 3.62
CA LEU A 160 -18.25 3.90 2.97
C LEU A 160 -19.08 2.81 3.68
N LEU A 161 -18.46 1.71 4.13
CA LEU A 161 -19.12 0.67 4.92
C LEU A 161 -19.60 1.22 6.27
N ALA A 162 -18.77 2.01 6.97
CA ALA A 162 -19.16 2.64 8.23
C ALA A 162 -20.32 3.64 8.04
N LEU A 163 -20.34 4.40 6.95
CA LEU A 163 -21.45 5.29 6.59
C LEU A 163 -22.77 4.53 6.33
N GLU A 164 -22.71 3.36 5.71
CA GLU A 164 -23.90 2.51 5.52
C GLU A 164 -24.48 2.09 6.86
N VAL A 165 -23.64 1.66 7.80
CA VAL A 165 -24.07 1.28 9.15
C VAL A 165 -24.64 2.49 9.91
N ALA A 166 -24.02 3.68 9.79
CA ALA A 166 -24.55 4.89 10.40
C ALA A 166 -25.98 5.23 9.90
N ALA A 167 -26.19 5.09 8.60
CA ALA A 167 -27.49 5.33 7.99
C ALA A 167 -28.58 4.32 8.47
N GLU A 168 -28.22 3.07 8.69
CA GLU A 168 -29.12 2.05 9.24
C GLU A 168 -29.52 2.35 10.69
N ILE A 169 -28.58 2.85 11.50
CA ILE A 169 -28.87 3.25 12.88
C ILE A 169 -29.68 4.54 12.92
N GLY A 170 -29.60 5.38 11.88
CA GLY A 170 -30.39 6.58 11.71
C GLY A 170 -29.83 7.82 12.40
N LEU A 171 -28.53 7.85 12.72
CA LEU A 171 -27.85 9.03 13.24
C LEU A 171 -27.03 9.74 12.14
N PRO A 172 -26.93 11.09 12.18
CA PRO A 172 -26.02 11.83 11.30
C PRO A 172 -24.57 11.36 11.46
N ALA A 173 -23.82 11.29 10.37
CA ALA A 173 -22.41 10.94 10.41
C ALA A 173 -21.55 12.01 9.72
N ILE A 174 -20.46 12.41 10.38
CA ILE A 174 -19.38 13.22 9.85
C ILE A 174 -18.29 12.25 9.41
N ALA A 175 -17.85 12.34 8.15
CA ALA A 175 -16.93 11.38 7.53
C ALA A 175 -15.56 12.01 7.29
N GLN A 176 -14.54 11.56 8.00
CA GLN A 176 -13.18 12.07 7.90
C GLN A 176 -12.19 10.99 7.42
N LEU A 177 -11.40 11.34 6.42
CA LEU A 177 -10.29 10.54 5.91
C LEU A 177 -8.96 11.05 6.47
N ALA A 178 -8.03 10.13 6.71
CA ALA A 178 -6.63 10.44 6.91
C ALA A 178 -5.91 10.35 5.55
N PHE A 179 -5.20 11.42 5.22
CA PHE A 179 -4.41 11.51 3.99
C PHE A 179 -2.92 11.36 4.30
N ALA A 180 -2.24 10.58 3.47
CA ALA A 180 -0.79 10.51 3.49
C ALA A 180 -0.18 11.82 2.94
N GLU A 181 1.11 12.01 3.12
CA GLU A 181 1.85 13.10 2.50
C GLU A 181 1.59 13.14 0.98
N GLY A 182 1.23 14.30 0.45
CA GLY A 182 0.81 14.45 -0.94
C GLY A 182 -0.71 14.44 -1.18
N GLY A 183 -1.55 14.24 -0.14
CA GLY A 183 -3.01 14.39 -0.23
C GLY A 183 -3.77 13.21 -0.85
N TYR A 184 -3.21 12.00 -0.76
CA TYR A 184 -3.86 10.77 -1.22
C TYR A 184 -4.29 9.87 -0.06
N THR A 185 -5.42 9.18 -0.24
CA THR A 185 -5.88 8.13 0.68
C THR A 185 -5.03 6.87 0.54
N GLY A 186 -5.10 5.96 1.51
CA GLY A 186 -4.40 4.67 1.47
C GLY A 186 -4.82 3.73 0.33
N ASP A 187 -5.95 3.98 -0.31
CA ASP A 187 -6.41 3.32 -1.54
C ASP A 187 -6.12 4.14 -2.81
N GLY A 188 -5.34 5.24 -2.69
CA GLY A 188 -4.76 5.98 -3.79
C GLY A 188 -5.69 7.00 -4.45
N LEU A 189 -6.76 7.42 -3.78
CA LEU A 189 -7.65 8.47 -4.27
C LEU A 189 -7.14 9.85 -3.82
N SER A 190 -7.21 10.84 -4.70
CA SER A 190 -7.05 12.24 -4.32
C SER A 190 -8.17 12.70 -3.39
N ALA A 191 -7.96 13.78 -2.64
CA ALA A 191 -8.96 14.35 -1.74
C ALA A 191 -10.26 14.71 -2.46
N GLY A 192 -10.18 15.24 -3.69
CA GLY A 192 -11.34 15.53 -4.50
C GLY A 192 -12.09 14.28 -5.00
N GLU A 193 -11.39 13.21 -5.39
CA GLU A 193 -12.02 11.94 -5.80
C GLU A 193 -12.72 11.26 -4.63
N ALA A 194 -12.06 11.20 -3.47
CA ALA A 194 -12.62 10.65 -2.26
C ALA A 194 -13.89 11.41 -1.83
N SER A 195 -13.87 12.75 -1.87
CA SER A 195 -15.03 13.59 -1.55
C SER A 195 -16.23 13.29 -2.45
N ARG A 196 -16.02 13.13 -3.76
CA ARG A 196 -17.11 12.77 -4.70
C ARG A 196 -17.71 11.40 -4.40
N GLN A 197 -16.89 10.42 -4.00
CA GLN A 197 -17.40 9.10 -3.61
C GLN A 197 -18.21 9.16 -2.32
N LEU A 198 -17.72 9.90 -1.31
CA LEU A 198 -18.41 10.07 -0.03
C LEU A 198 -19.73 10.84 -0.19
N GLN A 199 -19.78 11.84 -1.06
CA GLN A 199 -20.99 12.64 -1.32
C GLN A 199 -22.18 11.77 -1.74
N ALA A 200 -21.95 10.67 -2.45
CA ALA A 200 -23.01 9.74 -2.86
C ALA A 200 -23.76 9.12 -1.67
N ARG A 201 -23.15 9.04 -0.49
CA ARG A 201 -23.75 8.54 0.76
C ARG A 201 -24.38 9.63 1.63
N ARG A 202 -24.29 10.91 1.22
CA ARG A 202 -24.87 12.07 1.89
C ARG A 202 -24.56 12.16 3.39
N PRO A 203 -23.27 12.08 3.82
CA PRO A 203 -22.93 12.32 5.20
C PRO A 203 -23.29 13.76 5.61
N ALA A 204 -23.36 14.04 6.90
CA ALA A 204 -23.62 15.39 7.45
C ALA A 204 -22.49 16.38 7.09
N ALA A 205 -21.26 15.90 7.07
CA ALA A 205 -20.08 16.59 6.59
C ALA A 205 -19.05 15.60 6.07
N VAL A 206 -18.16 16.03 5.18
CA VAL A 206 -16.95 15.29 4.78
C VAL A 206 -15.72 16.07 5.23
N GLY A 207 -14.60 15.38 5.44
CA GLY A 207 -13.42 16.11 5.89
C GLY A 207 -12.17 15.24 5.98
N ALA A 208 -11.18 15.82 6.63
CA ALA A 208 -9.90 15.21 6.87
C ALA A 208 -9.43 15.42 8.30
N ASN A 209 -8.78 14.39 8.87
CA ASN A 209 -8.18 14.47 10.20
C ASN A 209 -6.89 13.65 10.26
N CYS A 210 -6.08 13.93 11.26
CA CYS A 210 -4.84 13.21 11.51
C CYS A 210 -3.90 13.20 10.28
N GLY A 211 -2.93 12.27 10.22
CA GLY A 211 -2.02 12.07 9.08
C GLY A 211 -1.02 13.21 8.83
N ALA A 212 -1.45 14.47 8.92
CA ALA A 212 -0.65 15.64 8.61
C ALA A 212 -0.86 16.78 9.59
N GLY A 213 0.08 17.75 9.60
CA GLY A 213 -0.05 19.01 10.33
C GLY A 213 -1.03 19.97 9.65
N PRO A 214 -1.32 21.14 10.27
CA PRO A 214 -2.37 22.04 9.82
C PRO A 214 -2.17 22.55 8.38
N ARG A 215 -0.94 22.83 7.96
CA ARG A 215 -0.64 23.36 6.62
C ARG A 215 -0.93 22.37 5.50
N GLU A 216 -0.59 21.10 5.70
CA GLU A 216 -0.85 20.05 4.71
C GLU A 216 -2.35 19.72 4.66
N LEU A 217 -3.01 19.69 5.83
CA LEU A 217 -4.45 19.44 5.88
C LEU A 217 -5.26 20.57 5.20
N LEU A 218 -4.78 21.81 5.25
CA LEU A 218 -5.39 22.92 4.53
C LEU A 218 -5.42 22.69 3.01
N LYS A 219 -4.33 22.15 2.42
CA LYS A 219 -4.30 21.81 0.98
C LYS A 219 -5.32 20.73 0.64
N VAL A 220 -5.37 19.68 1.46
CA VAL A 220 -6.37 18.60 1.32
C VAL A 220 -7.78 19.17 1.37
N LEU A 221 -8.05 20.06 2.34
CA LEU A 221 -9.36 20.70 2.49
C LEU A 221 -9.74 21.55 1.28
N GLN A 222 -8.79 22.29 0.69
CA GLN A 222 -9.00 23.08 -0.52
C GLN A 222 -9.39 22.20 -1.72
N ASP A 223 -8.73 21.05 -1.88
CA ASP A 223 -9.07 20.06 -2.93
C ASP A 223 -10.45 19.44 -2.70
N MET A 224 -10.80 19.13 -1.46
CA MET A 224 -12.14 18.65 -1.10
C MET A 224 -13.19 19.74 -1.39
N ALA A 225 -12.89 20.99 -1.02
CA ALA A 225 -13.75 22.15 -1.24
C ALA A 225 -14.12 22.35 -2.72
N ALA A 226 -13.18 22.08 -3.62
CA ALA A 226 -13.40 22.18 -5.05
C ALA A 226 -14.24 21.02 -5.63
N ALA A 227 -14.46 19.95 -4.88
CA ALA A 227 -15.04 18.70 -5.37
C ALA A 227 -16.43 18.36 -4.79
N THR A 228 -16.85 19.00 -3.70
CA THR A 228 -18.11 18.72 -3.02
C THR A 228 -18.80 20.01 -2.54
N ASP A 229 -20.13 19.96 -2.44
CA ASP A 229 -20.98 21.00 -1.83
C ASP A 229 -21.36 20.69 -0.37
N LEU A 230 -20.96 19.54 0.15
CA LEU A 230 -21.18 19.17 1.54
C LEU A 230 -20.42 20.08 2.51
N PRO A 231 -20.92 20.24 3.75
CA PRO A 231 -20.15 20.84 4.83
C PRO A 231 -18.79 20.17 4.98
N LEU A 232 -17.74 20.96 5.28
CA LEU A 232 -16.38 20.45 5.44
C LEU A 232 -15.94 20.44 6.90
N SER A 233 -15.22 19.38 7.28
CA SER A 233 -14.58 19.28 8.59
C SER A 233 -13.06 19.11 8.48
N ALA A 234 -12.29 19.69 9.42
CA ALA A 234 -10.85 19.53 9.45
C ALA A 234 -10.34 19.45 10.90
N PHE A 235 -9.66 18.32 11.24
CA PHE A 235 -9.08 18.09 12.55
C PHE A 235 -7.59 17.73 12.40
N PRO A 236 -6.72 18.73 12.20
CA PRO A 236 -5.28 18.51 12.04
C PRO A 236 -4.59 18.11 13.34
N ASN A 237 -3.44 17.46 13.20
CA ASN A 237 -2.49 17.28 14.30
C ASN A 237 -1.85 18.63 14.67
N SER A 238 -1.31 18.78 15.88
CA SER A 238 -0.53 19.96 16.24
C SER A 238 0.89 19.92 15.68
N GLY A 239 1.02 19.78 14.36
CA GLY A 239 2.27 19.62 13.63
C GLY A 239 2.58 18.17 13.26
N PHE A 240 3.78 17.94 12.69
CA PHE A 240 4.27 16.58 12.45
C PHE A 240 4.77 15.94 13.75
N PRO A 241 4.54 14.64 13.96
CA PRO A 241 5.09 13.96 15.10
C PRO A 241 6.62 13.81 14.98
N GLU A 242 7.35 14.32 15.97
CA GLU A 242 8.75 13.96 16.19
C GLU A 242 8.81 12.79 17.17
N TYR A 243 9.63 11.79 16.87
CA TYR A 243 9.79 10.64 17.76
C TYR A 243 11.01 10.86 18.64
N ILE A 244 10.78 11.26 19.89
CA ILE A 244 11.81 11.56 20.88
C ILE A 244 11.61 10.68 22.11
N ASP A 245 12.61 9.93 22.52
CA ASP A 245 12.62 9.06 23.73
C ASP A 245 11.43 8.10 23.80
N GLY A 246 11.08 7.45 22.68
CA GLY A 246 9.96 6.52 22.63
C GLY A 246 8.58 7.16 22.49
N ARG A 247 8.50 8.47 22.21
CA ARG A 247 7.25 9.25 22.20
C ARG A 247 7.08 10.08 20.95
N HIS A 248 5.84 10.23 20.51
CA HIS A 248 5.47 11.22 19.52
C HIS A 248 5.23 12.57 20.21
N ILE A 249 6.05 13.55 19.89
CA ILE A 249 5.94 14.94 20.36
C ILE A 249 5.48 15.78 19.18
N TYR A 250 4.57 16.70 19.44
CA TYR A 250 4.00 17.61 18.44
C TYR A 250 4.36 19.04 18.84
N LEU A 251 4.93 19.82 17.92
CA LEU A 251 5.60 21.09 18.23
C LEU A 251 4.84 22.35 17.76
N ALA A 252 3.73 22.21 17.05
CA ALA A 252 2.98 23.40 16.64
C ALA A 252 2.42 24.14 17.87
N THR A 253 2.60 25.47 17.88
CA THR A 253 2.04 26.31 18.95
C THR A 253 0.55 26.54 18.77
N PRO A 254 -0.21 26.84 19.85
CA PRO A 254 -1.62 27.20 19.74
C PRO A 254 -1.90 28.35 18.75
N ASP A 255 -1.05 29.38 18.71
CA ASP A 255 -1.22 30.51 17.80
C ASP A 255 -1.05 30.12 16.33
N TYR A 256 -0.01 29.30 16.03
CA TYR A 256 0.18 28.78 14.68
C TYR A 256 -0.97 27.89 14.23
N PHE A 257 -1.44 27.02 15.12
CA PHE A 257 -2.59 26.15 14.89
C PHE A 257 -3.85 26.95 14.60
N ALA A 258 -4.14 27.96 15.42
CA ALA A 258 -5.31 28.83 15.28
C ALA A 258 -5.26 29.69 14.00
N ALA A 259 -4.08 30.21 13.63
CA ALA A 259 -3.92 30.97 12.39
C ALA A 259 -4.29 30.12 11.16
N LEU A 260 -3.81 28.88 11.08
CA LEU A 260 -4.18 27.96 9.99
C LEU A 260 -5.63 27.49 10.08
N GLY A 261 -6.20 27.38 11.29
CA GLY A 261 -7.65 27.20 11.48
C GLY A 261 -8.46 28.32 10.84
N GLY A 262 -7.97 29.58 10.92
CA GLY A 262 -8.54 30.73 10.21
C GLY A 262 -8.53 30.53 8.69
N GLU A 263 -7.40 30.13 8.12
CA GLU A 263 -7.29 29.84 6.68
C GLU A 263 -8.19 28.65 6.26
N MET A 264 -8.38 27.64 7.13
CA MET A 264 -9.31 26.53 6.87
C MET A 264 -10.78 26.99 6.88
N ALA A 265 -11.15 27.91 7.78
CA ALA A 265 -12.47 28.51 7.78
C ALA A 265 -12.71 29.32 6.47
N ASP A 266 -11.72 30.07 6.02
CA ASP A 266 -11.76 30.82 4.75
C ASP A 266 -11.84 29.85 3.54
N ALA A 267 -11.24 28.66 3.63
CA ALA A 267 -11.39 27.59 2.63
C ALA A 267 -12.75 26.88 2.69
N GLY A 268 -13.63 27.26 3.62
CA GLY A 268 -15.00 26.77 3.72
C GLY A 268 -15.22 25.64 4.72
N ALA A 269 -14.32 25.44 5.68
CA ALA A 269 -14.59 24.52 6.79
C ALA A 269 -15.71 25.04 7.68
N THR A 270 -16.67 24.16 8.00
CA THR A 270 -17.81 24.45 8.88
C THR A 270 -17.67 23.80 10.26
N LEU A 271 -16.73 22.86 10.39
CA LEU A 271 -16.38 22.19 11.65
C LEU A 271 -14.86 22.09 11.73
N LEU A 272 -14.28 22.69 12.75
CA LEU A 272 -12.83 22.72 13.00
C LEU A 272 -12.54 22.24 14.41
N GLY A 273 -11.63 21.28 14.55
CA GLY A 273 -11.15 20.74 15.80
C GLY A 273 -9.67 20.41 15.73
N GLY A 274 -9.21 19.53 16.59
CA GLY A 274 -7.83 19.08 16.63
C GLY A 274 -7.73 17.56 16.74
N CYS A 275 -6.63 16.99 16.22
CA CYS A 275 -6.29 15.59 16.38
C CYS A 275 -5.01 15.45 17.23
N CYS A 276 -4.15 14.48 16.96
CA CYS A 276 -2.99 14.16 17.78
C CYS A 276 -2.15 15.39 18.18
N GLY A 277 -1.74 15.42 19.47
CA GLY A 277 -0.91 16.49 20.04
C GLY A 277 -1.63 17.78 20.38
N THR A 278 -2.86 18.01 19.95
CA THR A 278 -3.61 19.20 20.34
C THR A 278 -4.02 19.16 21.81
N THR A 279 -4.10 20.32 22.41
CA THR A 279 -4.41 20.51 23.84
C THR A 279 -5.58 21.48 24.00
N PRO A 280 -6.18 21.63 25.19
CA PRO A 280 -7.20 22.65 25.45
C PRO A 280 -6.76 24.06 25.04
N GLN A 281 -5.48 24.40 25.16
CA GLN A 281 -4.94 25.69 24.73
C GLN A 281 -5.02 25.90 23.21
N HIS A 282 -4.80 24.84 22.42
CA HIS A 282 -4.97 24.89 20.95
C HIS A 282 -6.43 25.15 20.58
N ILE A 283 -7.36 24.47 21.25
CA ILE A 283 -8.80 24.64 21.01
C ILE A 283 -9.27 26.00 21.47
N GLN A 284 -8.75 26.52 22.60
CA GLN A 284 -9.05 27.89 23.06
C GLN A 284 -8.59 28.95 22.06
N ALA A 285 -7.37 28.83 21.53
CA ALA A 285 -6.84 29.72 20.51
C ALA A 285 -7.65 29.65 19.20
N LEU A 286 -8.04 28.43 18.79
CA LEU A 286 -8.89 28.20 17.62
C LEU A 286 -10.27 28.86 17.82
N ALA A 287 -10.92 28.64 18.97
CA ALA A 287 -12.20 29.20 19.29
C ALA A 287 -12.16 30.76 19.32
N ALA A 288 -11.09 31.35 19.84
CA ALA A 288 -10.88 32.79 19.80
C ALA A 288 -10.69 33.33 18.38
N THR A 289 -10.11 32.55 17.49
CA THR A 289 -9.82 32.99 16.10
C THR A 289 -11.02 32.82 15.17
N VAL A 290 -11.75 31.74 15.24
CA VAL A 290 -12.82 31.41 14.28
C VAL A 290 -14.20 31.25 14.91
N GLY A 291 -14.32 31.24 16.24
CA GLY A 291 -15.61 31.13 16.94
C GLY A 291 -16.57 32.23 16.52
N GLY A 292 -17.80 31.87 16.19
CA GLY A 292 -18.82 32.84 15.75
C GLY A 292 -18.64 33.39 14.32
N ARG A 293 -17.54 33.05 13.60
CA ARG A 293 -17.38 33.43 12.18
C ARG A 293 -18.41 32.69 11.33
N PRO A 294 -19.16 33.40 10.46
CA PRO A 294 -19.99 32.69 9.48
C PRO A 294 -19.09 31.86 8.56
N ALA A 295 -19.49 30.61 8.31
CA ALA A 295 -18.82 29.81 7.30
C ALA A 295 -19.02 30.48 5.92
N GLU A 296 -17.94 30.68 5.17
CA GLU A 296 -18.05 31.24 3.84
C GLU A 296 -18.82 30.28 2.93
N ARG A 297 -19.92 30.82 2.32
CA ARG A 297 -20.66 30.03 1.33
C ARG A 297 -19.80 29.85 0.09
N ARG A 298 -19.37 28.63 -0.14
CA ARG A 298 -18.71 28.27 -1.39
C ARG A 298 -19.74 28.30 -2.53
N PRO A 299 -19.41 28.88 -3.70
CA PRO A 299 -20.20 28.66 -4.89
C PRO A 299 -20.26 27.14 -5.12
N ALA A 300 -21.44 26.64 -5.50
CA ALA A 300 -21.57 25.24 -5.94
C ALA A 300 -20.40 24.92 -6.89
N PRO A 301 -19.79 23.74 -6.79
CA PRO A 301 -18.67 23.37 -7.67
C PRO A 301 -19.14 23.65 -9.08
N SER A 302 -18.57 24.68 -9.74
CA SER A 302 -18.79 24.85 -11.15
C SER A 302 -18.43 23.51 -11.74
N ALA A 303 -19.29 22.95 -12.59
CA ALA A 303 -18.96 21.77 -13.37
C ALA A 303 -17.73 22.12 -14.23
N ARG A 304 -16.58 22.27 -13.59
CA ARG A 304 -15.31 22.13 -14.27
C ARG A 304 -15.40 20.75 -14.87
N ARG A 305 -15.69 20.73 -16.18
CA ARG A 305 -15.46 19.56 -17.00
C ARG A 305 -14.20 18.89 -16.42
N PRO A 306 -14.29 17.60 -16.03
CA PRO A 306 -13.10 16.84 -15.74
C PRO A 306 -12.13 17.23 -16.83
N ALA A 307 -10.90 17.60 -16.48
CA ALA A 307 -9.86 17.87 -17.45
C ALA A 307 -9.98 16.75 -18.45
N ALA A 308 -10.37 17.08 -19.66
CA ALA A 308 -11.02 16.26 -20.66
C ALA A 308 -10.70 14.77 -20.44
N SER A 309 -11.61 14.04 -19.83
CA SER A 309 -11.67 12.60 -20.02
C SER A 309 -11.66 12.48 -21.54
N ARG A 310 -10.59 11.92 -22.07
CA ARG A 310 -10.52 11.51 -23.47
C ARG A 310 -11.89 10.94 -23.83
N PRO A 311 -12.49 11.35 -24.96
CA PRO A 311 -13.80 10.84 -25.33
C PRO A 311 -13.77 9.32 -25.24
N PRO A 312 -14.86 8.68 -24.80
CA PRO A 312 -15.02 7.24 -24.89
C PRO A 312 -15.23 6.92 -26.36
N GLY A 313 -14.16 6.72 -27.06
CA GLY A 313 -14.11 6.42 -28.47
C GLY A 313 -12.70 5.96 -28.73
N ASP A 314 -12.51 4.73 -28.51
CA ASP A 314 -11.68 3.72 -29.10
C ASP A 314 -11.45 2.66 -28.02
N SER A 315 -11.79 1.43 -28.36
CA SER A 315 -11.34 0.24 -27.64
C SER A 315 -9.89 0.47 -27.18
N PRO A 316 -9.49 0.06 -25.96
CA PRO A 316 -8.13 0.31 -25.50
C PRO A 316 -7.19 -0.20 -26.59
N GLN A 317 -6.61 0.73 -27.36
CA GLN A 317 -5.50 0.38 -28.22
C GLN A 317 -4.48 -0.25 -27.29
N LYS A 318 -4.24 -1.56 -27.51
CA LYS A 318 -3.17 -2.29 -26.83
C LYS A 318 -1.94 -1.36 -26.91
N PRO A 319 -1.35 -0.96 -25.77
CA PRO A 319 -0.14 -0.16 -25.82
C PRO A 319 0.88 -1.00 -26.58
N ARG A 320 1.20 -0.63 -27.83
CA ARG A 320 2.31 -1.25 -28.55
C ARG A 320 3.56 -0.91 -27.75
N LEU A 321 4.03 -1.89 -26.97
CA LEU A 321 5.33 -1.84 -26.33
C LEU A 321 6.36 -1.62 -27.46
N GLN A 322 7.03 -0.46 -27.41
CA GLN A 322 8.24 -0.31 -28.19
C GLN A 322 9.34 -1.08 -27.45
N PRO A 323 9.83 -2.21 -28.00
CA PRO A 323 10.89 -2.98 -27.36
C PRO A 323 12.09 -2.08 -27.08
N ALA A 324 12.53 -2.04 -25.82
CA ALA A 324 13.66 -1.23 -25.39
C ALA A 324 14.57 -2.04 -24.46
N GLY A 325 15.82 -1.65 -24.36
CA GLY A 325 16.80 -2.34 -23.53
C GLY A 325 16.98 -3.80 -23.96
N PHE A 326 17.03 -4.72 -22.99
CA PHE A 326 17.22 -6.15 -23.26
C PHE A 326 16.09 -6.80 -24.09
N LEU A 327 14.95 -6.13 -24.21
CA LEU A 327 13.83 -6.55 -25.06
C LEU A 327 13.90 -5.99 -26.48
N ALA A 328 14.96 -5.28 -26.87
CA ALA A 328 15.04 -4.64 -28.18
C ALA A 328 14.82 -5.61 -29.35
N ASP A 329 15.22 -6.86 -29.21
CA ASP A 329 15.03 -7.93 -30.19
C ASP A 329 13.78 -8.80 -29.95
N TRP A 330 12.89 -8.37 -29.08
CA TRP A 330 11.65 -9.10 -28.81
C TRP A 330 10.83 -9.34 -30.07
N GLY A 331 10.48 -10.58 -30.33
CA GLY A 331 9.76 -10.99 -31.54
C GLY A 331 10.65 -11.29 -32.74
N ARG A 332 11.92 -10.90 -32.74
CA ARG A 332 12.90 -11.21 -33.80
C ARG A 332 13.73 -12.45 -33.50
N ARG A 333 14.04 -12.66 -32.25
CA ARG A 333 14.71 -13.87 -31.70
C ARG A 333 14.28 -14.11 -30.25
N PRO A 334 14.51 -15.31 -29.73
CA PRO A 334 14.32 -15.55 -28.29
C PRO A 334 15.22 -14.61 -27.47
N VAL A 335 14.66 -14.05 -26.39
CA VAL A 335 15.38 -13.26 -25.39
C VAL A 335 15.68 -14.13 -24.18
N VAL A 336 16.91 -14.12 -23.70
CA VAL A 336 17.34 -14.93 -22.57
C VAL A 336 18.00 -14.10 -21.48
N THR A 337 17.53 -14.27 -20.25
CA THR A 337 18.13 -13.67 -19.07
C THR A 337 18.58 -14.73 -18.09
N VAL A 338 19.63 -14.46 -17.32
CA VAL A 338 20.19 -15.41 -16.36
C VAL A 338 20.30 -14.77 -14.98
N GLU A 339 19.88 -15.51 -13.95
CA GLU A 339 19.99 -15.04 -12.57
C GLU A 339 21.39 -15.29 -12.01
N LEU A 340 21.95 -14.25 -11.38
CA LEU A 340 23.13 -14.36 -10.53
C LEU A 340 22.80 -13.91 -9.10
N PRO A 341 23.06 -14.75 -8.10
CA PRO A 341 22.87 -14.34 -6.72
C PRO A 341 23.95 -13.33 -6.30
N PRO A 342 23.59 -12.18 -5.70
CA PRO A 342 24.59 -11.30 -5.11
C PRO A 342 25.41 -12.01 -4.03
N PRO A 343 26.70 -11.65 -3.83
CA PRO A 343 27.56 -12.30 -2.86
C PRO A 343 27.05 -12.12 -1.42
N ARG A 344 27.41 -13.08 -0.55
CA ARG A 344 27.12 -12.99 0.90
C ARG A 344 28.05 -12.07 1.66
N GLY A 345 29.18 -11.71 1.06
CA GLY A 345 30.20 -10.87 1.62
C GLY A 345 30.63 -9.77 0.67
N LEU A 346 31.82 -9.24 0.85
CA LEU A 346 32.32 -8.08 0.11
C LEU A 346 33.05 -8.46 -1.19
N ASP A 347 33.41 -9.74 -1.39
CA ASP A 347 34.09 -10.19 -2.61
C ASP A 347 33.12 -10.34 -3.78
N VAL A 348 33.36 -9.55 -4.82
CA VAL A 348 32.56 -9.54 -6.06
C VAL A 348 33.21 -10.30 -7.21
N ALA A 349 34.46 -10.79 -7.04
CA ALA A 349 35.21 -11.37 -8.16
C ALA A 349 34.45 -12.52 -8.84
N THR A 350 33.87 -13.43 -8.06
CA THR A 350 33.12 -14.59 -8.59
C THR A 350 31.90 -14.14 -9.41
N VAL A 351 31.11 -13.18 -8.93
CA VAL A 351 29.91 -12.73 -9.66
C VAL A 351 30.28 -11.92 -10.88
N MET A 352 31.35 -11.13 -10.83
CA MET A 352 31.84 -10.38 -11.99
C MET A 352 32.33 -11.32 -13.10
N ASN A 353 33.15 -12.32 -12.77
CA ASN A 353 33.64 -13.31 -13.75
C ASN A 353 32.47 -14.10 -14.38
N ARG A 354 31.46 -14.47 -13.61
CA ARG A 354 30.25 -15.12 -14.14
C ARG A 354 29.48 -14.19 -15.07
N ALA A 355 29.33 -12.91 -14.72
CA ALA A 355 28.68 -11.92 -15.53
C ALA A 355 29.43 -11.72 -16.88
N GLU A 356 30.77 -11.66 -16.86
CA GLU A 356 31.60 -11.60 -18.08
C GLU A 356 31.39 -12.84 -18.96
N THR A 357 31.36 -14.03 -18.35
CA THR A 357 31.12 -15.29 -19.08
C THR A 357 29.75 -15.29 -19.75
N LEU A 358 28.69 -14.91 -19.02
CA LEU A 358 27.34 -14.84 -19.57
C LEU A 358 27.20 -13.79 -20.68
N ALA A 359 27.83 -12.64 -20.54
CA ALA A 359 27.87 -11.60 -21.57
C ALA A 359 28.56 -12.13 -22.85
N ALA A 360 29.71 -12.78 -22.71
CA ALA A 360 30.40 -13.43 -23.82
C ALA A 360 29.58 -14.55 -24.47
N GLN A 361 28.71 -15.18 -23.68
CA GLN A 361 27.77 -16.18 -24.19
C GLN A 361 26.52 -15.56 -24.82
N GLY A 362 26.39 -14.24 -24.96
CA GLY A 362 25.27 -13.55 -25.60
C GLY A 362 23.95 -13.60 -24.85
N VAL A 363 23.99 -13.61 -23.53
CA VAL A 363 22.82 -13.41 -22.67
C VAL A 363 22.38 -11.96 -22.76
N ASP A 364 21.07 -11.69 -22.85
CA ASP A 364 20.52 -10.34 -23.06
C ASP A 364 20.55 -9.47 -21.80
N ALA A 365 20.32 -10.08 -20.65
CA ALA A 365 20.42 -9.39 -19.36
C ALA A 365 20.71 -10.34 -18.20
N ILE A 366 21.27 -9.81 -17.13
CA ILE A 366 21.50 -10.51 -15.88
C ILE A 366 20.46 -10.08 -14.84
N ASN A 367 19.81 -11.03 -14.19
CA ASN A 367 18.93 -10.77 -13.07
C ASN A 367 19.72 -10.78 -11.75
N LEU A 368 19.56 -9.75 -10.93
CA LEU A 368 20.12 -9.68 -9.59
C LEU A 368 19.01 -9.61 -8.55
N ALA A 369 18.81 -10.72 -7.85
CA ALA A 369 17.81 -10.82 -6.78
C ALA A 369 18.17 -9.93 -5.58
N GLU A 370 17.16 -9.39 -4.90
CA GLU A 370 17.34 -8.64 -3.67
C GLU A 370 17.11 -9.52 -2.44
N ASN A 371 18.16 -9.76 -1.65
CA ASN A 371 18.10 -10.54 -0.40
C ASN A 371 17.17 -11.77 -0.52
N PRO A 372 17.40 -12.69 -1.47
CA PRO A 372 16.51 -13.82 -1.73
C PRO A 372 16.31 -14.66 -0.47
N LEU A 373 15.08 -15.14 -0.25
CA LEU A 373 14.66 -15.86 0.94
C LEU A 373 14.93 -15.08 2.26
N GLY A 374 14.93 -13.74 2.22
CA GLY A 374 15.17 -12.91 3.40
C GLY A 374 16.60 -12.99 3.98
N ARG A 375 17.58 -13.48 3.21
CA ARG A 375 18.97 -13.63 3.66
C ARG A 375 19.81 -12.45 3.22
N ILE A 376 20.67 -11.95 4.12
CA ILE A 376 21.57 -10.82 3.86
C ILE A 376 22.50 -11.13 2.67
N ARG A 377 22.50 -10.20 1.72
CA ARG A 377 23.38 -10.18 0.55
C ARG A 377 23.91 -8.78 0.31
N MET A 378 24.91 -8.68 -0.55
CA MET A 378 25.36 -7.37 -1.05
C MET A 378 24.19 -6.66 -1.76
N GLY A 379 24.10 -5.33 -1.60
CA GLY A 379 23.07 -4.51 -2.25
C GLY A 379 23.14 -4.65 -3.77
N ASN A 380 22.04 -5.14 -4.35
CA ASN A 380 21.99 -5.49 -5.76
C ASN A 380 22.02 -4.28 -6.71
N LEU A 381 21.49 -3.10 -6.33
CA LEU A 381 21.54 -1.90 -7.15
C LEU A 381 22.98 -1.41 -7.42
N ALA A 382 23.80 -1.37 -6.36
CA ALA A 382 25.22 -1.01 -6.49
C ALA A 382 26.00 -2.03 -7.33
N LEU A 383 25.73 -3.33 -7.12
CA LEU A 383 26.35 -4.41 -7.90
C LEU A 383 25.88 -4.36 -9.37
N ALA A 384 24.61 -4.09 -9.63
CA ALA A 384 24.04 -3.92 -10.98
C ALA A 384 24.76 -2.80 -11.74
N ALA A 385 24.88 -1.64 -11.13
CA ALA A 385 25.61 -0.52 -11.72
C ALA A 385 27.06 -0.88 -12.03
N ARG A 386 27.73 -1.62 -11.14
CA ARG A 386 29.10 -2.07 -11.35
C ARG A 386 29.25 -3.06 -12.50
N ILE A 387 28.30 -3.99 -12.66
CA ILE A 387 28.28 -4.95 -13.77
C ILE A 387 28.04 -4.20 -15.09
N GLN A 388 27.05 -3.32 -15.15
CA GLN A 388 26.78 -2.52 -16.38
C GLN A 388 27.97 -1.66 -16.79
N ASP A 389 28.59 -0.97 -15.83
CA ASP A 389 29.75 -0.10 -16.10
C ASP A 389 30.96 -0.88 -16.66
N ARG A 390 31.28 -2.05 -16.08
CA ARG A 390 32.49 -2.79 -16.46
C ARG A 390 32.29 -3.76 -17.62
N ILE A 391 31.13 -4.35 -17.77
CA ILE A 391 30.89 -5.45 -18.70
C ILE A 391 30.00 -5.00 -19.85
N GLY A 392 29.15 -3.99 -19.63
CA GLY A 392 28.27 -3.46 -20.67
C GLY A 392 26.98 -4.29 -20.87
N ILE A 393 26.76 -5.35 -20.07
CA ILE A 393 25.53 -6.15 -20.11
C ILE A 393 24.43 -5.47 -19.28
N GLU A 394 23.20 -5.48 -19.78
CA GLU A 394 22.07 -4.95 -19.03
C GLU A 394 21.77 -5.79 -17.79
N VAL A 395 21.34 -5.14 -16.72
CA VAL A 395 20.98 -5.80 -15.47
C VAL A 395 19.54 -5.49 -15.11
N ILE A 396 18.77 -6.54 -14.85
CA ILE A 396 17.42 -6.48 -14.28
C ILE A 396 17.59 -6.53 -12.77
N ALA A 397 17.49 -5.40 -12.10
CA ALA A 397 17.58 -5.33 -10.65
C ALA A 397 16.22 -5.62 -10.01
N HIS A 398 16.14 -6.64 -9.16
CA HIS A 398 14.93 -6.91 -8.39
C HIS A 398 14.78 -5.87 -7.29
N VAL A 399 13.58 -5.35 -7.09
CA VAL A 399 13.26 -4.36 -6.04
C VAL A 399 12.10 -4.87 -5.22
N THR A 400 12.29 -4.92 -3.89
CA THR A 400 11.27 -5.37 -2.95
C THR A 400 10.78 -4.24 -2.06
N GLY A 401 9.51 -4.31 -1.64
CA GLY A 401 8.98 -3.44 -0.59
C GLY A 401 9.25 -3.95 0.83
N ARG A 402 9.88 -5.13 0.98
CA ARG A 402 10.06 -5.80 2.27
C ARG A 402 11.02 -5.07 3.21
N ASP A 403 12.17 -4.65 2.70
CA ASP A 403 13.30 -4.21 3.54
C ASP A 403 13.34 -2.69 3.71
N ARG A 404 12.53 -1.94 2.99
CA ARG A 404 12.61 -0.48 2.85
C ARG A 404 11.25 0.18 2.97
N ASN A 405 11.23 1.32 3.66
CA ASN A 405 10.08 2.20 3.63
C ASN A 405 9.99 2.96 2.30
N LEU A 406 8.85 3.59 2.08
CA LEU A 406 8.58 4.28 0.82
C LEU A 406 9.55 5.45 0.55
N LEU A 407 10.03 6.13 1.59
CA LEU A 407 11.02 7.20 1.46
C LEU A 407 12.36 6.65 0.91
N SER A 408 12.84 5.54 1.49
CA SER A 408 14.07 4.87 1.04
C SER A 408 13.91 4.36 -0.40
N LEU A 409 12.76 3.78 -0.75
CA LEU A 409 12.48 3.32 -2.11
C LEU A 409 12.58 4.45 -3.14
N HIS A 410 12.01 5.64 -2.87
CA HIS A 410 12.16 6.80 -3.75
C HIS A 410 13.64 7.21 -3.91
N SER A 411 14.36 7.35 -2.79
CA SER A 411 15.76 7.78 -2.80
C SER A 411 16.65 6.79 -3.54
N GLU A 412 16.47 5.50 -3.33
CA GLU A 412 17.26 4.47 -4.01
C GLU A 412 16.95 4.35 -5.49
N LEU A 413 15.69 4.52 -5.90
CA LEU A 413 15.34 4.53 -7.32
C LEU A 413 15.86 5.78 -8.02
N MET A 414 15.89 6.95 -7.38
CA MET A 414 16.59 8.12 -7.91
C MET A 414 18.10 7.85 -8.06
N GLY A 415 18.71 7.22 -7.06
CA GLY A 415 20.11 6.78 -7.12
C GLY A 415 20.36 5.75 -8.24
N ALA A 416 19.49 4.78 -8.41
CA ALA A 416 19.54 3.79 -9.49
C ALA A 416 19.49 4.46 -10.87
N HIS A 417 18.62 5.44 -11.04
CA HIS A 417 18.54 6.25 -12.27
C HIS A 417 19.84 7.02 -12.52
N LEU A 418 20.40 7.67 -11.49
CA LEU A 418 21.69 8.36 -11.58
C LEU A 418 22.82 7.41 -12.00
N LEU A 419 22.81 6.17 -11.50
CA LEU A 419 23.77 5.12 -11.84
C LEU A 419 23.53 4.47 -13.23
N GLY A 420 22.54 4.92 -13.99
CA GLY A 420 22.23 4.44 -15.33
C GLY A 420 21.51 3.09 -15.38
N LEU A 421 20.95 2.60 -14.26
CA LEU A 421 20.11 1.42 -14.27
C LEU A 421 18.80 1.72 -14.99
N LYS A 422 18.39 0.81 -15.87
CA LYS A 422 17.21 1.01 -16.73
C LYS A 422 16.11 0.00 -16.48
N THR A 423 16.43 -1.21 -15.99
CA THR A 423 15.47 -2.30 -15.89
C THR A 423 15.32 -2.79 -14.45
N LEU A 424 14.08 -2.84 -14.00
CA LEU A 424 13.71 -3.24 -12.65
C LEU A 424 12.68 -4.37 -12.69
N LEU A 425 12.76 -5.29 -11.75
CA LEU A 425 11.71 -6.29 -11.51
C LEU A 425 11.06 -6.01 -10.14
N ALA A 426 9.79 -5.61 -10.16
CA ALA A 426 9.03 -5.38 -8.93
C ALA A 426 8.55 -6.69 -8.32
N VAL A 427 9.02 -7.00 -7.12
CA VAL A 427 8.64 -8.17 -6.34
C VAL A 427 8.13 -7.76 -4.97
N THR A 428 7.25 -8.55 -4.36
CA THR A 428 6.78 -8.25 -2.99
C THR A 428 7.89 -8.51 -1.97
N GLY A 429 8.68 -9.55 -2.18
CA GLY A 429 9.72 -10.04 -1.26
C GLY A 429 9.16 -11.06 -0.25
N ASP A 430 9.98 -12.07 0.08
CA ASP A 430 9.61 -13.09 1.07
C ASP A 430 9.71 -12.52 2.49
N PRO A 431 8.78 -12.82 3.42
CA PRO A 431 8.86 -12.38 4.80
C PRO A 431 10.17 -12.85 5.49
N VAL A 432 10.79 -11.97 6.29
CA VAL A 432 12.03 -12.29 7.04
C VAL A 432 11.81 -13.41 8.07
N ALA A 433 10.59 -13.58 8.58
CA ALA A 433 10.23 -14.61 9.55
C ALA A 433 10.53 -16.04 9.07
N VAL A 434 10.59 -16.28 7.76
CA VAL A 434 10.90 -17.59 7.17
C VAL A 434 12.35 -18.05 7.47
N THR A 435 13.24 -17.14 7.81
CA THR A 435 14.68 -17.44 7.97
C THR A 435 15.24 -17.37 9.38
N GLY A 436 14.48 -16.80 10.32
CA GLY A 436 14.82 -16.78 11.77
C GLY A 436 16.14 -16.10 12.19
N ALA A 437 16.84 -15.44 11.28
CA ALA A 437 18.28 -15.23 11.45
C ALA A 437 18.73 -13.77 11.71
N THR A 438 17.90 -12.74 11.60
CA THR A 438 18.46 -11.40 11.46
C THR A 438 18.04 -10.36 12.49
N GLY A 439 17.02 -10.61 13.31
CA GLY A 439 16.42 -9.54 14.13
C GLY A 439 15.85 -8.38 13.28
N ALA A 440 15.81 -8.53 11.95
CA ALA A 440 15.23 -7.55 11.05
C ALA A 440 13.69 -7.66 11.04
N THR A 441 13.01 -6.53 10.85
CA THR A 441 11.55 -6.46 10.73
C THR A 441 11.17 -6.19 9.28
N ASN A 442 10.04 -6.75 8.85
CA ASN A 442 9.46 -6.42 7.54
C ASN A 442 8.83 -5.03 7.59
N VAL A 443 9.02 -4.25 6.53
CA VAL A 443 8.42 -2.92 6.37
C VAL A 443 7.11 -3.01 5.57
N PHE A 444 7.20 -3.45 4.30
CA PHE A 444 6.05 -3.63 3.40
C PHE A 444 5.12 -2.40 3.28
N ASP A 445 5.66 -1.19 3.24
CA ASP A 445 4.87 0.02 2.95
C ASP A 445 4.15 -0.10 1.59
N VAL A 446 4.78 -0.79 0.65
CA VAL A 446 4.21 -1.11 -0.66
C VAL A 446 4.47 -2.56 -1.06
N ASN A 447 3.52 -3.14 -1.80
CA ASN A 447 3.69 -4.41 -2.49
C ASN A 447 4.17 -4.20 -3.92
N ALA A 448 4.31 -5.27 -4.71
CA ALA A 448 4.77 -5.19 -6.10
C ALA A 448 3.92 -4.23 -6.97
N VAL A 449 2.60 -4.15 -6.76
CA VAL A 449 1.73 -3.20 -7.49
C VAL A 449 2.02 -1.76 -7.09
N GLY A 450 2.26 -1.51 -5.80
CA GLY A 450 2.67 -0.20 -5.28
C GLY A 450 4.02 0.24 -5.84
N LEU A 451 5.01 -0.68 -5.91
CA LEU A 451 6.31 -0.43 -6.54
C LEU A 451 6.18 -0.06 -8.03
N LEU A 452 5.36 -0.78 -8.78
CA LEU A 452 5.10 -0.45 -10.19
C LEU A 452 4.47 0.94 -10.36
N LYS A 453 3.53 1.31 -9.50
CA LYS A 453 2.94 2.66 -9.49
C LYS A 453 3.98 3.72 -9.17
N LEU A 454 4.87 3.46 -8.21
CA LEU A 454 5.99 4.33 -7.88
C LEU A 454 6.90 4.57 -9.09
N VAL A 455 7.35 3.49 -9.74
CA VAL A 455 8.19 3.58 -10.94
C VAL A 455 7.48 4.32 -12.08
N LYS A 456 6.19 4.05 -12.29
CA LYS A 456 5.36 4.74 -13.30
C LYS A 456 5.27 6.24 -13.01
N ALA A 457 5.09 6.66 -11.77
CA ALA A 457 5.07 8.06 -11.37
C ALA A 457 6.42 8.73 -11.64
N MET A 458 7.54 8.09 -11.24
CA MET A 458 8.89 8.60 -11.47
C MET A 458 9.21 8.71 -12.98
N ASN A 459 8.78 7.77 -13.79
CA ASN A 459 8.86 7.86 -15.26
C ASN A 459 7.99 9.01 -15.81
N GLY A 460 6.96 9.41 -15.11
CA GLY A 460 6.13 10.59 -15.37
C GLY A 460 6.75 11.90 -14.91
N GLY A 461 7.80 11.86 -14.10
CA GLY A 461 8.48 13.03 -13.54
C GLY A 461 7.96 13.46 -12.16
N THR A 462 7.16 12.60 -11.49
CA THR A 462 6.65 12.89 -10.16
C THR A 462 6.99 11.77 -9.18
N ASN A 463 7.01 12.08 -7.89
CA ASN A 463 7.01 11.05 -6.86
C ASN A 463 5.61 10.38 -6.79
N LEU A 464 5.45 9.35 -5.96
CA LEU A 464 4.17 8.63 -5.82
C LEU A 464 3.03 9.54 -5.34
N TYR A 465 3.33 10.68 -4.74
CA TYR A 465 2.39 11.67 -4.21
C TYR A 465 2.14 12.85 -5.14
N GLY A 466 2.68 12.82 -6.36
CA GLY A 466 2.48 13.84 -7.38
C GLY A 466 3.42 15.06 -7.31
N ALA A 467 4.37 15.11 -6.37
CA ALA A 467 5.36 16.18 -6.32
C ALA A 467 6.37 16.04 -7.47
N ASP A 468 6.71 17.15 -8.13
CA ASP A 468 7.67 17.20 -9.23
C ASP A 468 9.08 16.79 -8.76
N LEU A 469 9.72 15.91 -9.52
CA LEU A 469 11.10 15.47 -9.29
C LEU A 469 12.16 16.30 -10.01
N GLY A 470 11.77 17.31 -10.77
CA GLY A 470 12.67 18.11 -11.60
C GLY A 470 13.22 17.37 -12.82
N GLY A 471 12.70 16.18 -13.13
CA GLY A 471 13.12 15.32 -14.23
C GLY A 471 12.30 14.04 -14.30
N ARG A 472 12.61 13.18 -15.26
CA ARG A 472 11.90 11.90 -15.46
C ARG A 472 12.90 10.76 -15.44
N THR A 473 12.53 9.63 -14.82
CA THR A 473 13.23 8.37 -15.02
C THR A 473 12.77 7.70 -16.32
N ALA A 474 13.50 6.66 -16.74
CA ALA A 474 13.14 5.88 -17.92
C ALA A 474 13.26 4.37 -17.62
N PHE A 475 12.70 3.95 -16.48
CA PHE A 475 12.76 2.57 -16.08
C PHE A 475 11.82 1.69 -16.90
N LEU A 476 12.33 0.58 -17.39
CA LEU A 476 11.54 -0.55 -17.86
C LEU A 476 11.20 -1.44 -16.65
N ALA A 477 9.95 -1.44 -16.25
CA ALA A 477 9.51 -2.14 -15.05
C ALA A 477 8.85 -3.49 -15.38
N GLY A 478 9.41 -4.58 -14.87
CA GLY A 478 8.82 -5.92 -14.91
C GLY A 478 8.10 -6.27 -13.64
N ALA A 479 7.33 -7.34 -13.69
CA ALA A 479 6.68 -7.93 -12.54
C ALA A 479 6.90 -9.45 -12.46
N ALA A 480 7.09 -9.98 -11.25
CA ALA A 480 7.07 -11.43 -11.03
C ALA A 480 5.65 -11.99 -11.24
N PHE A 481 5.57 -13.18 -11.80
CA PHE A 481 4.33 -13.91 -12.01
C PHE A 481 4.48 -15.37 -11.54
N ASN A 482 3.52 -15.87 -10.79
CA ASN A 482 3.54 -17.28 -10.36
C ASN A 482 2.47 -18.07 -11.11
N PRO A 483 2.84 -18.94 -12.06
CA PRO A 483 1.89 -19.81 -12.75
C PRO A 483 1.55 -21.08 -11.98
N ASN A 484 2.33 -21.45 -10.96
CA ASN A 484 2.22 -22.70 -10.22
C ASN A 484 1.11 -22.61 -9.13
N VAL A 485 -0.10 -22.28 -9.50
CA VAL A 485 -1.25 -22.08 -8.60
C VAL A 485 -2.46 -22.88 -9.10
N ASP A 486 -3.40 -23.19 -8.21
CA ASP A 486 -4.62 -23.90 -8.58
C ASP A 486 -5.63 -22.98 -9.32
N ASP A 487 -5.55 -21.66 -9.12
CA ASP A 487 -6.39 -20.66 -9.78
C ASP A 487 -5.51 -19.70 -10.63
N LEU A 488 -5.23 -20.10 -11.85
CA LEU A 488 -4.51 -19.26 -12.81
C LEU A 488 -5.34 -18.02 -13.20
N GLY A 489 -6.68 -18.13 -13.25
CA GLY A 489 -7.56 -17.02 -13.55
C GLY A 489 -7.41 -15.87 -12.56
N GLY A 490 -7.34 -16.17 -11.27
CA GLY A 490 -7.06 -15.18 -10.23
C GLY A 490 -5.68 -14.54 -10.36
N GLN A 491 -4.67 -15.27 -10.83
CA GLN A 491 -3.34 -14.70 -11.11
C GLN A 491 -3.35 -13.78 -12.33
N LEU A 492 -4.08 -14.12 -13.38
CA LEU A 492 -4.26 -13.27 -14.56
C LEU A 492 -5.00 -11.96 -14.22
N GLN A 493 -5.98 -12.01 -13.32
CA GLN A 493 -6.60 -10.78 -12.78
C GLN A 493 -5.59 -9.91 -12.03
N LYS A 494 -4.69 -10.51 -11.23
CA LYS A 494 -3.61 -9.76 -10.58
C LYS A 494 -2.62 -9.21 -11.62
N LEU A 495 -2.35 -9.95 -12.71
CA LEU A 495 -1.52 -9.47 -13.82
C LEU A 495 -2.12 -8.22 -14.47
N THR A 496 -3.42 -8.21 -14.74
CA THR A 496 -4.13 -7.02 -15.26
C THR A 496 -3.87 -5.78 -14.39
N LYS A 497 -3.90 -5.93 -13.05
CA LYS A 497 -3.59 -4.84 -12.11
C LYS A 497 -2.13 -4.41 -12.18
N LYS A 498 -1.19 -5.34 -12.38
CA LYS A 498 0.24 -5.04 -12.54
C LYS A 498 0.53 -4.29 -13.84
N ILE A 499 -0.11 -4.69 -14.95
CA ILE A 499 -0.02 -3.99 -16.25
C ILE A 499 -0.56 -2.57 -16.12
N ALA A 500 -1.74 -2.39 -15.54
CA ALA A 500 -2.31 -1.06 -15.28
C ALA A 500 -1.40 -0.18 -14.41
N ALA A 501 -0.68 -0.80 -13.46
CA ALA A 501 0.29 -0.12 -12.60
C ALA A 501 1.61 0.21 -13.32
N GLY A 502 1.87 -0.30 -14.53
CA GLY A 502 3.05 0.03 -15.34
C GLY A 502 4.00 -1.12 -15.64
N ALA A 503 3.61 -2.38 -15.39
CA ALA A 503 4.42 -3.52 -15.79
C ALA A 503 4.52 -3.62 -17.33
N CYS A 504 5.74 -3.71 -17.85
CA CYS A 504 6.06 -3.80 -19.27
C CYS A 504 6.50 -5.20 -19.71
N PHE A 505 6.82 -6.07 -18.76
CA PHE A 505 7.12 -7.50 -18.98
C PHE A 505 6.87 -8.28 -17.70
N ILE A 506 6.84 -9.60 -17.83
CA ILE A 506 6.79 -10.49 -16.66
C ILE A 506 7.89 -11.53 -16.70
N GLN A 507 8.31 -11.96 -15.48
CA GLN A 507 9.17 -13.12 -15.29
C GLN A 507 8.43 -14.11 -14.39
N THR A 508 8.36 -15.38 -14.84
CA THR A 508 7.63 -16.39 -14.06
C THR A 508 8.52 -17.02 -12.98
N GLN A 509 7.86 -17.58 -11.95
CA GLN A 509 8.50 -18.60 -11.13
C GLN A 509 8.89 -19.80 -12.00
N PRO A 510 9.88 -20.65 -11.56
CA PRO A 510 10.25 -21.84 -12.33
C PRO A 510 9.05 -22.74 -12.56
N VAL A 511 8.89 -23.20 -13.80
CA VAL A 511 7.84 -24.16 -14.18
C VAL A 511 8.47 -25.53 -14.36
N TYR A 512 7.79 -26.59 -13.88
CA TYR A 512 8.22 -27.98 -14.01
C TYR A 512 7.16 -28.89 -14.62
N ASP A 513 6.05 -28.32 -15.06
CA ASP A 513 4.90 -29.04 -15.61
C ASP A 513 4.49 -28.49 -16.96
N SER A 514 4.34 -29.37 -17.96
CA SER A 514 3.91 -29.01 -19.32
C SER A 514 2.48 -28.48 -19.35
N ALA A 515 1.58 -29.03 -18.55
CA ALA A 515 0.20 -28.54 -18.48
C ALA A 515 0.13 -27.08 -18.01
N THR A 516 0.97 -26.73 -17.02
CA THR A 516 1.12 -25.34 -16.57
C THR A 516 1.62 -24.41 -17.68
N LEU A 517 2.55 -24.88 -18.55
CA LEU A 517 3.01 -24.08 -19.70
C LEU A 517 1.91 -23.87 -20.73
N GLU A 518 1.10 -24.90 -21.03
CA GLU A 518 -0.01 -24.83 -21.97
C GLU A 518 -1.11 -23.87 -21.48
N GLU A 519 -1.51 -24.00 -20.20
CA GLU A 519 -2.48 -23.10 -19.58
C GLU A 519 -1.98 -21.65 -19.56
N LEU A 520 -0.68 -21.46 -19.27
CA LEU A 520 -0.06 -20.14 -19.26
C LEU A 520 -0.03 -19.53 -20.65
N ALA A 521 0.30 -20.30 -21.69
CA ALA A 521 0.31 -19.84 -23.08
C ALA A 521 -1.08 -19.35 -23.49
N ALA A 522 -2.12 -20.15 -23.24
CA ALA A 522 -3.51 -19.78 -23.51
C ALA A 522 -3.95 -18.56 -22.68
N GLY A 523 -3.59 -18.51 -21.39
CA GLY A 523 -3.98 -17.42 -20.48
C GLY A 523 -3.31 -16.10 -20.81
N LEU A 524 -2.13 -16.11 -21.41
CA LEU A 524 -1.39 -14.89 -21.79
C LEU A 524 -1.74 -14.36 -23.20
N GLU A 525 -2.42 -15.13 -24.05
CA GLU A 525 -2.79 -14.71 -25.41
C GLU A 525 -3.48 -13.33 -25.46
N PRO A 526 -4.42 -12.98 -24.54
CA PRO A 526 -5.05 -11.66 -24.54
C PRO A 526 -4.12 -10.51 -24.19
N TYR A 527 -2.95 -10.80 -23.61
CA TYR A 527 -2.01 -9.81 -23.13
C TYR A 527 -0.84 -9.68 -24.11
N ASP A 528 -0.71 -8.55 -24.77
CA ASP A 528 0.48 -8.24 -25.58
C ASP A 528 1.64 -7.82 -24.66
N LEU A 529 2.17 -8.80 -23.91
CA LEU A 529 3.15 -8.56 -22.87
C LEU A 529 4.29 -9.56 -22.94
N PRO A 530 5.57 -9.13 -23.04
CA PRO A 530 6.71 -10.01 -22.96
C PRO A 530 6.69 -10.86 -21.69
N CYS A 531 6.73 -12.18 -21.85
CA CYS A 531 6.80 -13.16 -20.77
C CYS A 531 8.10 -13.94 -20.86
N LEU A 532 8.89 -13.91 -19.79
CA LEU A 532 10.11 -14.71 -19.66
C LEU A 532 9.80 -15.90 -18.74
N ILE A 533 9.83 -17.10 -19.33
CA ILE A 533 9.56 -18.35 -18.62
C ILE A 533 10.74 -18.71 -17.74
N GLY A 534 10.47 -18.90 -16.44
CA GLY A 534 11.45 -19.35 -15.46
C GLY A 534 11.80 -20.83 -15.65
N ILE A 535 13.08 -21.13 -15.88
CA ILE A 535 13.60 -22.50 -15.97
C ILE A 535 14.77 -22.64 -15.00
N MET A 536 14.65 -23.60 -14.08
CA MET A 536 15.68 -23.90 -13.09
C MET A 536 16.03 -25.39 -13.16
N PRO A 537 17.23 -25.79 -13.62
CA PRO A 537 17.67 -27.19 -13.56
C PRO A 537 17.71 -27.72 -12.11
N LEU A 538 17.30 -28.96 -11.91
CA LEU A 538 17.45 -29.66 -10.63
C LEU A 538 18.86 -30.26 -10.54
N VAL A 539 19.37 -30.49 -9.32
CA VAL A 539 20.73 -31.00 -9.10
C VAL A 539 20.80 -32.21 -8.15
N SER A 540 19.71 -32.50 -7.46
CA SER A 540 19.60 -33.66 -6.57
C SER A 540 18.16 -33.85 -6.08
N GLU A 541 17.82 -35.02 -5.54
CA GLU A 541 16.57 -35.25 -4.82
C GLU A 541 16.37 -34.26 -3.70
N ARG A 542 17.40 -34.01 -2.88
CA ARG A 542 17.33 -33.03 -1.78
C ARG A 542 16.97 -31.62 -2.27
N ASN A 543 17.54 -31.23 -3.41
CA ASN A 543 17.22 -29.93 -4.01
C ASN A 543 15.77 -29.90 -4.53
N ALA A 544 15.32 -30.96 -5.20
CA ALA A 544 13.95 -31.08 -5.68
C ALA A 544 12.93 -31.02 -4.54
N LEU A 545 13.15 -31.79 -3.47
CA LEU A 545 12.29 -31.80 -2.29
C LEU A 545 12.28 -30.42 -1.57
N PHE A 546 13.44 -29.76 -1.45
CA PHE A 546 13.52 -28.43 -0.86
C PHE A 546 12.71 -27.40 -1.66
N LEU A 547 12.85 -27.40 -2.99
CA LEU A 547 12.10 -26.49 -3.86
C LEU A 547 10.59 -26.73 -3.77
N HIS A 548 10.18 -28.01 -3.75
CA HIS A 548 8.76 -28.39 -3.70
C HIS A 548 8.09 -28.06 -2.37
N ASN A 549 8.79 -28.30 -1.24
CA ASN A 549 8.16 -28.21 0.09
C ASN A 549 8.45 -26.91 0.84
N GLU A 550 9.58 -26.24 0.55
CA GLU A 550 10.03 -25.11 1.35
C GLU A 550 10.06 -23.77 0.59
N VAL A 551 10.05 -23.81 -0.77
CA VAL A 551 10.10 -22.56 -1.55
C VAL A 551 8.69 -22.17 -2.01
N PRO A 552 8.10 -21.09 -1.49
CA PRO A 552 6.76 -20.68 -1.89
C PRO A 552 6.67 -20.43 -3.39
N GLY A 553 5.63 -20.97 -4.03
CA GLY A 553 5.36 -20.73 -5.45
C GLY A 553 6.10 -21.66 -6.41
N ILE A 554 6.86 -22.64 -5.93
CA ILE A 554 7.46 -23.70 -6.75
C ILE A 554 6.75 -25.03 -6.47
N ARG A 555 6.26 -25.67 -7.53
CA ARG A 555 5.63 -27.00 -7.46
C ARG A 555 6.32 -27.93 -8.45
N LEU A 556 6.68 -29.10 -8.01
CA LEU A 556 7.23 -30.16 -8.85
C LEU A 556 6.21 -31.29 -8.98
N PRO A 557 5.84 -31.73 -10.20
CA PRO A 557 5.02 -32.89 -10.42
C PRO A 557 5.63 -34.16 -9.85
N ASP A 558 4.80 -35.12 -9.46
CA ASP A 558 5.26 -36.43 -8.92
C ASP A 558 6.21 -37.15 -9.88
N ALA A 559 5.98 -37.03 -11.20
CA ALA A 559 6.84 -37.60 -12.23
C ALA A 559 8.26 -37.02 -12.18
N VAL A 560 8.40 -35.71 -11.94
CA VAL A 560 9.69 -35.00 -11.79
C VAL A 560 10.37 -35.42 -10.49
N LEU A 561 9.63 -35.47 -9.39
CA LEU A 561 10.15 -35.96 -8.10
C LEU A 561 10.62 -37.43 -8.19
N ALA A 562 9.88 -38.26 -8.88
CA ALA A 562 10.26 -39.68 -9.10
C ALA A 562 11.56 -39.81 -9.90
N ARG A 563 11.76 -38.97 -10.93
CA ARG A 563 13.01 -38.96 -11.73
C ARG A 563 14.22 -38.53 -10.91
N MET A 564 14.05 -37.68 -9.90
CA MET A 564 15.13 -37.18 -9.04
C MET A 564 15.39 -38.08 -7.81
N ARG A 565 14.56 -39.10 -7.56
CA ARG A 565 14.63 -39.94 -6.35
C ARG A 565 15.95 -40.72 -6.26
N GLY A 566 16.65 -40.55 -5.13
CA GLY A 566 17.95 -41.22 -4.87
C GLY A 566 19.11 -40.61 -5.67
N ILE A 567 18.88 -39.57 -6.47
CA ILE A 567 19.88 -39.02 -7.40
C ILE A 567 20.58 -37.80 -6.80
N SER A 568 21.90 -37.73 -7.01
CA SER A 568 22.73 -36.58 -6.54
C SER A 568 24.01 -36.46 -7.38
N GLY A 569 24.81 -35.43 -7.12
CA GLY A 569 26.10 -35.19 -7.78
C GLY A 569 25.99 -34.98 -9.30
N ALA A 570 26.84 -35.63 -10.07
CA ALA A 570 26.90 -35.48 -11.53
C ALA A 570 25.63 -36.02 -12.21
N ASP A 571 25.10 -37.16 -11.73
CA ASP A 571 23.85 -37.75 -12.25
C ASP A 571 22.65 -36.86 -11.96
N GLY A 572 22.62 -36.22 -10.79
CA GLY A 572 21.58 -35.24 -10.43
C GLY A 572 21.58 -34.04 -11.37
N ALA A 573 22.74 -33.50 -11.67
CA ALA A 573 22.89 -32.38 -12.62
C ALA A 573 22.52 -32.82 -14.05
N ALA A 574 22.87 -34.03 -14.47
CA ALA A 574 22.55 -34.57 -15.80
C ALA A 574 21.03 -34.77 -15.98
N ILE A 575 20.37 -35.42 -15.02
CA ILE A 575 18.92 -35.69 -15.08
C ILE A 575 18.12 -34.41 -14.93
N GLY A 576 18.49 -33.56 -13.97
CA GLY A 576 17.82 -32.26 -13.79
C GLY A 576 18.01 -31.32 -14.97
N GLY A 577 19.18 -31.39 -15.64
CA GLY A 577 19.43 -30.68 -16.90
C GLY A 577 18.53 -31.19 -18.02
N ALA A 578 18.39 -32.54 -18.17
CA ALA A 578 17.50 -33.13 -19.17
C ALA A 578 16.02 -32.72 -18.94
N ILE A 579 15.55 -32.70 -17.70
CA ILE A 579 14.20 -32.18 -17.36
C ILE A 579 14.04 -30.72 -17.80
N ALA A 580 15.02 -29.88 -17.52
CA ALA A 580 15.00 -28.47 -17.92
C ALA A 580 15.04 -28.28 -19.44
N GLU A 581 15.78 -29.14 -20.17
CA GLU A 581 15.82 -29.16 -21.65
C GLU A 581 14.46 -29.56 -22.25
N GLU A 582 13.79 -30.58 -21.67
CA GLU A 582 12.44 -30.99 -22.08
C GLU A 582 11.42 -29.87 -21.91
N LEU A 583 11.45 -29.17 -20.77
CA LEU A 583 10.59 -28.01 -20.51
C LEU A 583 10.87 -26.85 -21.45
N LEU A 584 12.14 -26.60 -21.77
CA LEU A 584 12.53 -25.59 -22.75
C LEU A 584 11.97 -25.90 -24.14
N ASP A 585 12.07 -27.17 -24.58
CA ASP A 585 11.53 -27.59 -25.89
C ASP A 585 10.01 -27.37 -25.96
N GLN A 586 9.31 -27.71 -24.89
CA GLN A 586 7.86 -27.50 -24.79
C GLN A 586 7.52 -26.02 -24.85
N ALA A 587 8.23 -25.20 -24.07
CA ALA A 587 8.00 -23.74 -24.08
C ALA A 587 8.27 -23.12 -25.45
N LEU A 588 9.34 -23.55 -26.14
CA LEU A 588 9.63 -23.13 -27.52
C LEU A 588 8.53 -23.59 -28.48
N GLY A 589 8.05 -24.84 -28.34
CA GLY A 589 6.96 -25.40 -29.15
C GLY A 589 5.63 -24.66 -28.97
N LEU A 590 5.36 -24.13 -27.78
CA LEU A 590 4.21 -23.29 -27.46
C LEU A 590 4.36 -21.82 -27.92
N GLY A 591 5.51 -21.46 -28.49
CA GLY A 591 5.76 -20.13 -29.02
C GLY A 591 6.26 -19.11 -28.01
N PHE A 592 6.68 -19.50 -26.82
CA PHE A 592 7.32 -18.59 -25.89
C PHE A 592 8.63 -18.04 -26.45
N LYS A 593 8.82 -16.72 -26.30
CA LYS A 593 9.95 -15.96 -26.87
C LYS A 593 10.92 -15.45 -25.82
N GLY A 594 10.65 -15.65 -24.54
CA GLY A 594 11.46 -15.17 -23.43
C GLY A 594 11.77 -16.26 -22.42
N PHE A 595 13.02 -16.31 -21.96
CA PHE A 595 13.50 -17.31 -21.02
C PHE A 595 14.28 -16.65 -19.88
N TYR A 596 13.93 -17.03 -18.66
CA TYR A 596 14.60 -16.63 -17.44
C TYR A 596 15.25 -17.85 -16.81
N LEU A 597 16.57 -18.00 -16.99
CA LEU A 597 17.32 -19.15 -16.54
C LEU A 597 17.85 -18.89 -15.12
N MET A 598 17.60 -19.81 -14.23
CA MET A 598 18.00 -19.74 -12.82
C MET A 598 19.01 -20.84 -12.50
N PRO A 599 20.32 -20.60 -12.63
CA PRO A 599 21.33 -21.62 -12.31
C PRO A 599 21.35 -21.90 -10.80
N PRO A 600 21.10 -23.15 -10.37
CA PRO A 600 21.14 -23.51 -8.96
C PRO A 600 22.49 -23.14 -8.33
N PHE A 601 22.43 -22.49 -7.16
CA PHE A 601 23.62 -22.01 -6.42
C PHE A 601 24.53 -21.07 -7.22
N GLY A 602 24.00 -20.45 -8.28
CA GLY A 602 24.75 -19.58 -9.18
C GLY A 602 25.76 -20.32 -10.07
N ARG A 603 25.63 -21.62 -10.24
CA ARG A 603 26.48 -22.46 -11.09
C ARG A 603 26.05 -22.34 -12.54
N ILE A 604 26.61 -21.32 -13.23
CA ILE A 604 26.20 -20.95 -14.59
C ILE A 604 26.42 -22.09 -15.61
N GLU A 605 27.38 -22.97 -15.38
CA GLU A 605 27.63 -24.15 -16.22
C GLU A 605 26.42 -25.11 -16.33
N LEU A 606 25.49 -25.05 -15.38
CA LEU A 606 24.26 -25.87 -15.41
C LEU A 606 23.22 -25.38 -16.42
N VAL A 607 23.35 -24.16 -16.95
CA VAL A 607 22.46 -23.62 -17.98
C VAL A 607 23.10 -23.50 -19.36
N ASP A 608 24.36 -23.90 -19.53
CA ASP A 608 25.08 -23.82 -20.81
C ASP A 608 24.35 -24.56 -21.94
N ARG A 609 23.81 -25.75 -21.67
CA ARG A 609 23.05 -26.53 -22.66
C ARG A 609 21.75 -25.82 -23.04
N LEU A 610 21.06 -25.22 -22.07
CA LEU A 610 19.84 -24.45 -22.32
C LEU A 610 20.14 -23.24 -23.19
N LEU A 611 21.22 -22.51 -22.89
CA LEU A 611 21.69 -21.38 -23.71
C LEU A 611 22.01 -21.80 -25.14
N ALA A 612 22.74 -22.90 -25.31
CA ALA A 612 23.05 -23.44 -26.64
C ALA A 612 21.79 -23.80 -27.45
N LYS A 613 20.80 -24.40 -26.78
CA LYS A 613 19.54 -24.81 -27.38
C LYS A 613 18.68 -23.62 -27.78
N ILE A 614 18.58 -22.59 -26.95
CA ILE A 614 17.87 -21.33 -27.25
C ILE A 614 18.50 -20.66 -28.47
N ARG A 615 19.83 -20.64 -28.59
CA ARG A 615 20.53 -20.08 -29.77
C ARG A 615 20.29 -20.88 -31.03
N GLN A 616 20.27 -22.21 -30.92
CA GLN A 616 19.94 -23.06 -32.06
C GLN A 616 18.51 -22.81 -32.53
N ALA A 617 17.57 -22.67 -31.61
CA ALA A 617 16.21 -22.28 -31.95
C ALA A 617 16.15 -20.91 -32.62
N ALA A 618 16.92 -19.94 -32.16
CA ALA A 618 17.01 -18.61 -32.81
C ALA A 618 17.46 -18.66 -34.26
N ALA A 619 18.35 -19.58 -34.60
CA ALA A 619 18.86 -19.76 -35.99
C ALA A 619 17.85 -20.48 -36.90
N THR A 620 16.93 -21.27 -36.37
CA THR A 620 15.98 -22.07 -37.15
C THR A 620 14.59 -21.45 -37.27
N PHE A 621 14.21 -20.54 -36.34
CA PHE A 621 12.92 -19.85 -36.35
C PHE A 621 12.96 -18.65 -37.30
N ALA A 622 12.47 -18.83 -38.55
CA ALA A 622 11.98 -17.72 -39.34
C ALA A 622 10.70 -17.18 -38.69
N TRP A 623 10.84 -16.17 -37.84
CA TRP A 623 9.69 -15.50 -37.22
C TRP A 623 8.86 -14.90 -38.35
N LYS A 624 7.58 -15.27 -38.48
CA LYS A 624 6.66 -14.62 -39.43
C LYS A 624 6.64 -13.15 -39.07
N GLU A 625 7.05 -12.32 -40.02
CA GLU A 625 6.77 -10.88 -40.03
C GLU A 625 5.23 -10.77 -40.06
N GLU A 626 4.60 -10.52 -38.92
CA GLU A 626 3.22 -10.05 -38.91
C GLU A 626 3.27 -8.58 -39.37
N GLY A 627 2.81 -8.34 -40.61
CA GLY A 627 2.69 -7.06 -41.25
C GLY A 627 1.69 -6.11 -40.61
#